data_0e5942cc9f8b7d2791fba42e74690ebe
#
_entry.id   0e5942cc9f8b7d2791fba42e74690ebe
#
_cell.length_a   1.000
_cell.length_b   1.000
_cell.length_c   1.000
_cell.angle_alpha   90.00
_cell.angle_beta   90.00
_cell.angle_gamma   90.00
#
_symmetry.space_group_name_H-M   'P 1'
#
loop_
_entity.id
_entity.type
_entity.pdbx_description
1 polymer ?
#
loop_
_entity_poly.entity_id
_entity_poly.type
_entity_poly.pdbx_seq_one_letter_code
_entity_poly.pdbx_strand_id
1 'polypeptide(L)'
;MSKKQKKMLTRIMAAAFGVILLNFVPVTGILRFTLYLAVYLVIGYDILKKAGRGILNRRMFDENFLMAVATIGAFALAVYSKSGDYNEAIAVMLFYQIGELFQSYAVGKSRRNISALMDIRPDYANVECDGKLEKRDPDEVGIGSIIVVQPGEKVSLDGIVVEGSSSLNTSALTGESLPRDVRQGEEVISGCINMTGVLKVRTTKQFEESTVSKILELVENSGSRKSKSEHFISKFAKVYTPAVCYGALALALLPPVIEMVFLGQAAQWGVWIYRALTFLVISCPCALVISIPLSFFAGIGGASKAGVLIKGSNYMETLSQTKYVMFDKTGTLTKGAFEVSAVHHNELEEEKLLEYAALAECASSHPISKSLQKAYGKEIDRNRVSDIREISGHGITAVVDGHEVAAGNDKLMKKLGLKYHECHTAGTIIHMAIDKKYAGHIVISDVVKEHSKEAVAELKKAGIKKTVMLTGDSRKAAEQTAKTLGIDQVYSELLPGDKVQKVEELLLEKEGKEKLVFVGDGINDAPVLTRADIGIAMGAMGSDAAIEAADVVLMDDDPLKISKAIKISQKCLRIVYQNIIFALAIKFACLGLGALGIANMWFAIFADVGVMIIAVLNAVRALRVQNL
;
A
#
# COMPACT_ATOMS: atom_id res chain seq x y z
N MET A 1 17.46 16.97 -9.62
CA MET A 1 18.58 16.05 -9.93
C MET A 1 19.58 16.01 -8.78
N SER A 2 19.99 14.80 -8.35
CA SER A 2 21.03 14.64 -7.33
C SER A 2 22.43 15.06 -7.84
N LYS A 3 23.39 15.28 -6.93
CA LYS A 3 24.81 15.57 -7.31
C LYS A 3 25.38 14.48 -8.23
N LYS A 4 25.03 13.20 -7.98
CA LYS A 4 25.46 12.05 -8.79
C LYS A 4 24.85 12.10 -10.21
N GLN A 5 23.57 12.42 -10.34
CA GLN A 5 22.88 12.57 -11.65
C GLN A 5 23.45 13.74 -12.46
N LYS A 6 23.74 14.87 -11.81
CA LYS A 6 24.39 16.02 -12.49
C LYS A 6 25.76 15.63 -13.06
N LYS A 7 26.60 14.94 -12.27
CA LYS A 7 27.92 14.46 -12.70
C LYS A 7 27.80 13.49 -13.89
N MET A 8 26.82 12.59 -13.88
CA MET A 8 26.55 11.65 -14.97
C MET A 8 26.12 12.38 -16.25
N LEU A 9 25.20 13.36 -16.13
CA LEU A 9 24.79 14.20 -17.26
C LEU A 9 25.97 14.97 -17.87
N THR A 10 26.83 15.58 -17.05
CA THR A 10 28.01 16.29 -17.53
C THR A 10 28.95 15.37 -18.35
N ARG A 11 29.13 14.11 -17.88
CA ARG A 11 29.95 13.12 -18.62
C ARG A 11 29.32 12.71 -19.94
N ILE A 12 28.00 12.49 -19.96
CA ILE A 12 27.25 12.20 -21.19
C ILE A 12 27.40 13.34 -22.20
N MET A 13 27.21 14.59 -21.75
CA MET A 13 27.36 15.77 -22.61
C MET A 13 28.80 15.93 -23.13
N ALA A 14 29.80 15.74 -22.28
CA ALA A 14 31.21 15.82 -22.66
C ALA A 14 31.57 14.74 -23.70
N ALA A 15 31.12 13.49 -23.49
CA ALA A 15 31.38 12.41 -24.43
C ALA A 15 30.64 12.59 -25.76
N ALA A 16 29.37 13.03 -25.74
CA ALA A 16 28.61 13.32 -26.94
C ALA A 16 29.27 14.43 -27.76
N PHE A 17 29.65 15.53 -27.10
CA PHE A 17 30.38 16.62 -27.74
C PHE A 17 31.72 16.15 -28.31
N GLY A 18 32.48 15.33 -27.58
CA GLY A 18 33.73 14.73 -28.03
C GLY A 18 33.57 13.89 -29.29
N VAL A 19 32.55 13.01 -29.35
CA VAL A 19 32.26 12.20 -30.56
C VAL A 19 31.90 13.08 -31.75
N ILE A 20 31.04 14.07 -31.56
CA ILE A 20 30.66 15.01 -32.62
C ILE A 20 31.89 15.75 -33.15
N LEU A 21 32.71 16.31 -32.26
CA LEU A 21 33.93 17.02 -32.64
C LEU A 21 34.88 16.12 -33.44
N LEU A 22 35.12 14.88 -32.97
CA LEU A 22 36.02 13.94 -33.63
C LEU A 22 35.55 13.46 -35.01
N ASN A 23 34.25 13.51 -35.29
CA ASN A 23 33.71 13.20 -36.61
C ASN A 23 33.97 14.34 -37.63
N PHE A 24 34.14 15.60 -37.16
CA PHE A 24 34.43 16.73 -38.04
C PHE A 24 35.95 16.96 -38.25
N VAL A 25 36.81 16.40 -37.38
CA VAL A 25 38.25 16.59 -37.44
C VAL A 25 38.86 15.39 -38.21
N PRO A 26 39.53 15.59 -39.34
CA PRO A 26 40.11 14.53 -40.16
C PRO A 26 41.40 13.99 -39.52
N VAL A 27 41.28 13.26 -38.39
CA VAL A 27 42.38 12.62 -37.69
C VAL A 27 42.48 11.17 -38.15
N THR A 28 43.67 10.69 -38.41
CA THR A 28 43.95 9.31 -38.87
C THR A 28 44.98 8.61 -38.00
N GLY A 29 45.07 7.28 -38.09
CA GLY A 29 46.05 6.46 -37.39
C GLY A 29 45.94 6.42 -35.87
N ILE A 30 47.08 6.37 -35.20
CA ILE A 30 47.19 6.21 -33.73
C ILE A 30 46.56 7.38 -32.99
N LEU A 31 46.64 8.60 -33.50
CA LEU A 31 46.04 9.77 -32.88
C LEU A 31 44.51 9.67 -32.87
N ARG A 32 43.86 9.15 -33.92
CA ARG A 32 42.44 8.87 -33.96
C ARG A 32 42.04 7.86 -32.88
N PHE A 33 42.77 6.73 -32.80
CA PHE A 33 42.55 5.71 -31.79
C PHE A 33 42.63 6.27 -30.36
N THR A 34 43.67 7.03 -30.03
CA THR A 34 43.89 7.57 -28.67
C THR A 34 42.82 8.57 -28.27
N LEU A 35 42.35 9.43 -29.18
CA LEU A 35 41.29 10.39 -28.92
C LEU A 35 39.91 9.70 -28.70
N TYR A 36 39.55 8.72 -29.53
CA TYR A 36 38.34 7.95 -29.35
C TYR A 36 38.40 7.10 -28.08
N LEU A 37 39.57 6.51 -27.74
CA LEU A 37 39.78 5.78 -26.49
C LEU A 37 39.62 6.70 -25.26
N ALA A 38 40.07 7.94 -25.32
CA ALA A 38 39.88 8.91 -24.24
C ALA A 38 38.41 9.21 -24.02
N VAL A 39 37.63 9.46 -25.09
CA VAL A 39 36.18 9.68 -25.00
C VAL A 39 35.47 8.44 -24.46
N TYR A 40 35.83 7.24 -24.91
CA TYR A 40 35.31 5.98 -24.42
C TYR A 40 35.55 5.78 -22.92
N LEU A 41 36.75 6.08 -22.44
CA LEU A 41 37.12 5.98 -21.01
C LEU A 41 36.35 7.03 -20.17
N VAL A 42 36.15 8.24 -20.69
CA VAL A 42 35.37 9.27 -19.98
C VAL A 42 33.92 8.80 -19.76
N ILE A 43 33.27 8.21 -20.76
CA ILE A 43 31.89 7.76 -20.63
C ILE A 43 31.77 6.41 -19.92
N GLY A 44 32.72 5.47 -20.14
CA GLY A 44 32.67 4.08 -19.72
C GLY A 44 33.32 3.77 -18.35
N TYR A 45 34.09 4.70 -17.78
CA TYR A 45 34.92 4.44 -16.58
C TYR A 45 34.20 3.73 -15.43
N ASP A 46 32.99 4.14 -15.08
CA ASP A 46 32.24 3.56 -13.98
C ASP A 46 31.70 2.16 -14.30
N ILE A 47 31.30 1.91 -15.54
CA ILE A 47 30.83 0.61 -16.02
C ILE A 47 31.98 -0.37 -16.03
N LEU A 48 33.11 0.01 -16.63
CA LEU A 48 34.32 -0.80 -16.65
C LEU A 48 34.82 -1.13 -15.25
N LYS A 49 34.81 -0.15 -14.35
CA LYS A 49 35.15 -0.35 -12.93
C LYS A 49 34.19 -1.31 -12.22
N LYS A 50 32.88 -1.19 -12.46
CA LYS A 50 31.86 -2.11 -11.90
C LYS A 50 32.05 -3.53 -12.47
N ALA A 51 32.24 -3.68 -13.78
CA ALA A 51 32.50 -4.95 -14.42
C ALA A 51 33.77 -5.64 -13.87
N GLY A 52 34.85 -4.90 -13.74
CA GLY A 52 36.11 -5.41 -13.15
C GLY A 52 35.93 -5.86 -11.70
N ARG A 53 35.21 -5.10 -10.87
CA ARG A 53 34.87 -5.51 -9.51
C ARG A 53 33.94 -6.73 -9.48
N GLY A 54 33.01 -6.84 -10.41
CA GLY A 54 32.13 -8.01 -10.56
C GLY A 54 32.93 -9.28 -10.82
N ILE A 55 33.93 -9.23 -11.71
CA ILE A 55 34.85 -10.34 -12.01
C ILE A 55 35.64 -10.74 -10.76
N LEU A 56 36.24 -9.77 -10.06
CA LEU A 56 37.01 -10.01 -8.84
C LEU A 56 36.19 -10.65 -7.72
N ASN A 57 34.91 -10.25 -7.60
CA ASN A 57 33.97 -10.76 -6.60
C ASN A 57 33.21 -12.03 -7.04
N ARG A 58 33.67 -12.71 -8.11
CA ARG A 58 33.01 -13.91 -8.71
C ARG A 58 31.52 -13.71 -9.08
N ARG A 59 31.12 -12.47 -9.29
CA ARG A 59 29.79 -12.11 -9.83
C ARG A 59 29.94 -11.74 -11.31
N MET A 60 30.40 -12.72 -12.09
CA MET A 60 30.43 -12.62 -13.55
C MET A 60 28.99 -12.71 -14.06
N PHE A 61 28.73 -12.21 -15.27
CA PHE A 61 27.43 -12.25 -15.93
C PHE A 61 26.39 -11.27 -15.37
N ASP A 62 26.84 -10.08 -14.98
CA ASP A 62 25.92 -8.94 -14.77
C ASP A 62 25.81 -8.06 -16.04
N GLU A 63 24.90 -7.11 -16.02
CA GLU A 63 24.68 -6.16 -17.12
C GLU A 63 25.92 -5.31 -17.44
N ASN A 64 26.71 -4.92 -16.42
CA ASN A 64 27.91 -4.13 -16.61
C ASN A 64 29.00 -4.95 -17.30
N PHE A 65 29.11 -6.25 -16.99
CA PHE A 65 30.01 -7.18 -17.67
C PHE A 65 29.65 -7.34 -19.15
N LEU A 66 28.37 -7.58 -19.47
CA LEU A 66 27.90 -7.70 -20.86
C LEU A 66 28.24 -6.45 -21.66
N MET A 67 27.95 -5.27 -21.12
CA MET A 67 28.23 -4.00 -21.78
C MET A 67 29.72 -3.74 -21.95
N ALA A 68 30.54 -4.07 -20.94
CA ALA A 68 31.98 -3.96 -21.04
C ALA A 68 32.56 -4.87 -22.12
N VAL A 69 32.15 -6.15 -22.15
CA VAL A 69 32.62 -7.12 -23.16
C VAL A 69 32.19 -6.68 -24.57
N ALA A 70 30.96 -6.27 -24.74
CA ALA A 70 30.43 -5.85 -26.04
C ALA A 70 31.17 -4.61 -26.58
N THR A 71 31.38 -3.59 -25.74
CA THR A 71 32.00 -2.34 -26.16
C THR A 71 33.50 -2.44 -26.32
N ILE A 72 34.21 -3.19 -25.46
CA ILE A 72 35.63 -3.49 -25.65
C ILE A 72 35.83 -4.34 -26.91
N GLY A 73 34.98 -5.34 -27.12
CA GLY A 73 35.01 -6.19 -28.30
C GLY A 73 34.76 -5.40 -29.59
N ALA A 74 33.80 -4.47 -29.60
CA ALA A 74 33.57 -3.59 -30.75
C ALA A 74 34.77 -2.68 -31.04
N PHE A 75 35.41 -2.14 -29.99
CA PHE A 75 36.65 -1.36 -30.13
C PHE A 75 37.79 -2.19 -30.70
N ALA A 76 37.99 -3.41 -30.19
CA ALA A 76 39.04 -4.33 -30.64
C ALA A 76 38.79 -4.76 -32.12
N LEU A 77 37.51 -5.00 -32.47
CA LEU A 77 37.13 -5.36 -33.85
C LEU A 77 37.41 -4.21 -34.84
N ALA A 78 37.14 -2.96 -34.46
CA ALA A 78 37.48 -1.79 -35.25
C ALA A 78 39.00 -1.62 -35.51
N VAL A 79 39.81 -2.00 -34.52
CA VAL A 79 41.30 -2.04 -34.67
C VAL A 79 41.70 -3.19 -35.60
N TYR A 80 41.17 -4.39 -35.38
CA TYR A 80 41.47 -5.58 -36.18
C TYR A 80 41.10 -5.40 -37.67
N SER A 81 39.91 -4.90 -37.95
CA SER A 81 39.41 -4.65 -39.30
C SER A 81 40.04 -3.43 -39.99
N LYS A 82 40.87 -2.66 -39.25
CA LYS A 82 41.41 -1.37 -39.70
C LYS A 82 40.37 -0.37 -40.20
N SER A 83 39.10 -0.54 -39.80
CA SER A 83 37.99 0.33 -40.19
C SER A 83 38.15 1.74 -39.61
N GLY A 84 38.73 1.85 -38.44
CA GLY A 84 38.84 3.10 -37.68
C GLY A 84 37.47 3.63 -37.21
N ASP A 85 36.44 2.82 -37.27
CA ASP A 85 35.10 3.20 -36.83
C ASP A 85 34.86 2.81 -35.37
N TYR A 86 35.28 3.69 -34.49
CA TYR A 86 35.11 3.54 -33.02
C TYR A 86 33.77 4.12 -32.52
N ASN A 87 32.97 4.73 -33.42
CA ASN A 87 31.72 5.40 -33.06
C ASN A 87 30.71 4.45 -32.46
N GLU A 88 30.58 3.22 -32.97
CA GLU A 88 29.61 2.24 -32.48
C GLU A 88 29.86 1.88 -31.01
N ALA A 89 31.10 1.60 -30.63
CA ALA A 89 31.43 1.26 -29.24
C ALA A 89 31.11 2.39 -28.26
N ILE A 90 31.43 3.64 -28.66
CA ILE A 90 31.14 4.82 -27.85
C ILE A 90 29.65 5.11 -27.81
N ALA A 91 28.94 4.96 -28.93
CA ALA A 91 27.49 5.13 -29.00
C ALA A 91 26.76 4.16 -28.08
N VAL A 92 27.12 2.86 -28.09
CA VAL A 92 26.56 1.87 -27.16
C VAL A 92 26.71 2.32 -25.71
N MET A 93 27.94 2.72 -25.32
CA MET A 93 28.23 3.16 -23.98
C MET A 93 27.48 4.45 -23.60
N LEU A 94 27.38 5.38 -24.55
CA LEU A 94 26.68 6.66 -24.37
C LEU A 94 25.17 6.47 -24.17
N PHE A 95 24.53 5.67 -25.01
CA PHE A 95 23.11 5.38 -24.89
C PHE A 95 22.80 4.57 -23.62
N TYR A 96 23.66 3.63 -23.24
CA TYR A 96 23.54 2.91 -21.98
C TYR A 96 23.58 3.89 -20.79
N GLN A 97 24.52 4.84 -20.78
CA GLN A 97 24.61 5.87 -19.73
C GLN A 97 23.40 6.81 -19.71
N ILE A 98 22.84 7.14 -20.90
CA ILE A 98 21.57 7.89 -20.99
C ILE A 98 20.44 7.08 -20.34
N GLY A 99 20.36 5.78 -20.62
CA GLY A 99 19.41 4.85 -20.03
C GLY A 99 19.54 4.80 -18.49
N GLU A 100 20.76 4.63 -17.99
CA GLU A 100 21.06 4.64 -16.54
C GLU A 100 20.66 5.98 -15.88
N LEU A 101 20.92 7.10 -16.55
CA LEU A 101 20.52 8.43 -16.06
C LEU A 101 19.00 8.55 -16.00
N PHE A 102 18.30 8.14 -17.06
CA PHE A 102 16.84 8.16 -17.11
C PHE A 102 16.23 7.26 -16.04
N GLN A 103 16.76 6.05 -15.86
CA GLN A 103 16.39 5.14 -14.78
C GLN A 103 16.54 5.78 -13.41
N SER A 104 17.75 6.31 -13.13
CA SER A 104 18.05 6.97 -11.85
C SER A 104 17.13 8.15 -11.58
N TYR A 105 16.76 8.90 -12.63
CA TYR A 105 15.81 10.01 -12.54
C TYR A 105 14.39 9.53 -12.28
N ALA A 106 13.90 8.52 -13.03
CA ALA A 106 12.56 7.97 -12.91
C ALA A 106 12.33 7.31 -11.54
N VAL A 107 13.28 6.48 -11.08
CA VAL A 107 13.25 5.87 -9.74
C VAL A 107 13.32 6.94 -8.65
N GLY A 108 14.19 7.94 -8.81
CA GLY A 108 14.30 9.05 -7.87
C GLY A 108 13.06 9.94 -7.84
N LYS A 109 12.36 10.12 -8.97
CA LYS A 109 11.08 10.85 -9.03
C LYS A 109 9.95 10.03 -8.40
N SER A 110 9.90 8.71 -8.66
CA SER A 110 8.93 7.82 -8.04
C SER A 110 9.11 7.78 -6.52
N ARG A 111 10.35 7.62 -6.04
CA ARG A 111 10.65 7.70 -4.60
C ARG A 111 10.32 9.07 -4.01
N ARG A 112 10.56 10.18 -4.70
CA ARG A 112 10.18 11.51 -4.23
C ARG A 112 8.66 11.76 -4.26
N ASN A 113 7.91 11.15 -5.16
CA ASN A 113 6.45 11.19 -5.12
C ASN A 113 5.90 10.39 -3.93
N ILE A 114 6.61 9.34 -3.49
CA ILE A 114 6.37 8.64 -2.22
C ILE A 114 6.87 9.52 -1.05
N SER A 115 8.01 10.20 -1.17
CA SER A 115 8.50 11.20 -0.21
C SER A 115 7.67 12.50 -0.16
N ALA A 116 6.85 12.81 -1.16
CA ALA A 116 5.87 13.88 -1.06
C ALA A 116 4.67 13.48 -0.18
N LEU A 117 4.51 12.15 0.06
CA LEU A 117 3.75 11.62 1.20
C LEU A 117 4.53 11.79 2.52
N MET A 118 5.86 11.84 2.48
CA MET A 118 6.73 12.18 3.61
C MET A 118 6.69 13.67 3.96
N ASP A 119 6.07 14.51 3.14
CA ASP A 119 5.77 15.91 3.48
C ASP A 119 4.72 16.04 4.60
N ILE A 120 4.18 14.88 5.07
CA ILE A 120 3.38 14.83 6.30
C ILE A 120 4.24 14.97 7.57
N ARG A 121 5.56 14.70 7.53
CA ARG A 121 6.42 14.89 8.70
C ARG A 121 6.45 16.38 9.08
N PRO A 122 6.15 16.71 10.33
CA PRO A 122 6.32 18.05 10.85
C PRO A 122 7.80 18.40 10.99
N ASP A 123 8.17 19.63 10.61
CA ASP A 123 9.56 20.08 10.71
C ASP A 123 9.91 20.52 12.15
N TYR A 124 8.91 20.91 12.95
CA TYR A 124 9.06 21.38 14.32
C TYR A 124 7.76 21.25 15.10
N ALA A 125 7.86 21.31 16.42
CA ALA A 125 6.77 21.45 17.37
C ALA A 125 6.90 22.78 18.13
N ASN A 126 5.82 23.56 18.23
CA ASN A 126 5.80 24.73 19.14
C ASN A 126 5.38 24.25 20.53
N VAL A 127 6.34 24.12 21.45
CA VAL A 127 6.11 23.66 22.81
C VAL A 127 5.91 24.85 23.73
N GLU A 128 4.86 24.82 24.57
CA GLU A 128 4.62 25.85 25.57
C GLU A 128 5.47 25.54 26.82
N CYS A 129 6.49 26.35 27.09
CA CYS A 129 7.35 26.28 28.26
C CYS A 129 7.28 27.61 29.03
N ASP A 130 6.83 27.61 30.29
CA ASP A 130 6.73 28.79 31.14
C ASP A 130 6.03 29.99 30.50
N GLY A 131 4.96 29.72 29.72
CA GLY A 131 4.18 30.74 29.01
C GLY A 131 4.83 31.31 27.77
N LYS A 132 5.94 30.73 27.29
CA LYS A 132 6.59 31.06 26.02
C LYS A 132 6.55 29.89 25.07
N LEU A 133 6.44 30.18 23.77
CA LEU A 133 6.49 29.18 22.71
C LEU A 133 7.94 28.97 22.27
N GLU A 134 8.42 27.76 22.39
CA GLU A 134 9.73 27.33 21.89
C GLU A 134 9.55 26.36 20.73
N LYS A 135 10.27 26.61 19.64
CA LYS A 135 10.36 25.64 18.53
C LYS A 135 11.36 24.55 18.89
N ARG A 136 10.90 23.32 18.95
CA ARG A 136 11.72 22.13 19.21
C ARG A 136 11.57 21.12 18.09
N ASP A 137 12.57 20.26 17.92
CA ASP A 137 12.43 19.09 17.07
C ASP A 137 11.35 18.16 17.67
N PRO A 138 10.40 17.63 16.87
CA PRO A 138 9.41 16.68 17.38
C PRO A 138 10.01 15.48 18.12
N ASP A 139 11.20 15.03 17.75
CA ASP A 139 11.92 13.92 18.41
C ASP A 139 12.33 14.27 19.86
N GLU A 140 12.41 15.56 20.22
CA GLU A 140 12.80 16.03 21.56
C GLU A 140 11.60 16.31 22.48
N VAL A 141 10.36 16.17 21.98
CA VAL A 141 9.15 16.49 22.73
C VAL A 141 8.65 15.26 23.48
N GLY A 142 8.64 15.35 24.81
CA GLY A 142 8.17 14.26 25.68
C GLY A 142 6.65 14.14 25.76
N ILE A 143 6.18 12.98 26.24
CA ILE A 143 4.76 12.74 26.53
C ILE A 143 4.28 13.68 27.63
N GLY A 144 3.07 14.22 27.49
CA GLY A 144 2.44 15.16 28.45
C GLY A 144 2.81 16.61 28.18
N SER A 145 3.71 16.92 27.25
CA SER A 145 4.02 18.30 26.83
C SER A 145 2.81 18.97 26.17
N ILE A 146 2.69 20.28 26.34
CA ILE A 146 1.67 21.07 25.64
C ILE A 146 2.29 21.65 24.38
N ILE A 147 1.76 21.27 23.23
CA ILE A 147 2.12 21.83 21.94
C ILE A 147 1.01 22.77 21.45
N VAL A 148 1.41 23.87 20.82
CA VAL A 148 0.49 24.85 20.24
C VAL A 148 0.54 24.77 18.72
N VAL A 149 -0.60 24.49 18.11
CA VAL A 149 -0.73 24.32 16.67
C VAL A 149 -1.54 25.50 16.10
N GLN A 150 -0.89 26.37 15.33
CA GLN A 150 -1.54 27.52 14.73
C GLN A 150 -2.23 27.15 13.40
N PRO A 151 -3.20 27.95 12.93
CA PRO A 151 -3.78 27.76 11.59
C PRO A 151 -2.70 27.74 10.50
N GLY A 152 -2.76 26.73 9.62
CA GLY A 152 -1.76 26.47 8.58
C GLY A 152 -0.59 25.59 9.01
N GLU A 153 -0.43 25.30 10.30
CA GLU A 153 0.62 24.40 10.81
C GLU A 153 0.17 22.93 10.85
N LYS A 154 1.14 22.03 10.79
CA LYS A 154 0.90 20.60 10.97
C LYS A 154 0.87 20.27 12.47
N VAL A 155 -0.04 19.38 12.87
CA VAL A 155 -0.01 18.76 14.20
C VAL A 155 1.27 17.93 14.30
N SER A 156 2.16 18.26 15.22
CA SER A 156 3.51 17.67 15.28
C SER A 156 3.55 16.31 15.96
N LEU A 157 2.71 16.07 16.97
CA LEU A 157 2.60 14.81 17.70
C LEU A 157 1.14 14.44 17.94
N ASP A 158 0.89 13.13 18.13
CA ASP A 158 -0.42 12.64 18.54
C ASP A 158 -0.74 13.13 19.96
N GLY A 159 -1.99 13.53 20.18
CA GLY A 159 -2.38 14.06 21.50
C GLY A 159 -3.87 14.34 21.64
N ILE A 160 -4.23 14.95 22.77
CA ILE A 160 -5.60 15.33 23.11
C ILE A 160 -5.69 16.86 23.17
N VAL A 161 -6.71 17.44 22.56
CA VAL A 161 -6.97 18.88 22.61
C VAL A 161 -7.32 19.28 24.04
N VAL A 162 -6.51 20.15 24.65
CA VAL A 162 -6.76 20.68 26.01
C VAL A 162 -7.41 22.05 25.97
N GLU A 163 -7.22 22.81 24.89
CA GLU A 163 -7.81 24.14 24.71
C GLU A 163 -7.98 24.44 23.21
N GLY A 164 -9.10 25.07 22.84
CA GLY A 164 -9.40 25.49 21.48
C GLY A 164 -10.35 24.55 20.73
N SER A 165 -10.73 24.99 19.53
CA SER A 165 -11.50 24.22 18.57
C SER A 165 -11.05 24.62 17.16
N SER A 166 -11.01 23.67 16.24
CA SER A 166 -10.61 23.93 14.85
C SER A 166 -11.12 22.84 13.91
N SER A 167 -10.95 23.06 12.61
CA SER A 167 -11.10 22.03 11.57
C SER A 167 -9.71 21.58 11.13
N LEU A 168 -9.49 20.26 11.08
CA LEU A 168 -8.24 19.65 10.64
C LEU A 168 -8.38 19.08 9.23
N ASN A 169 -7.46 19.44 8.35
CA ASN A 169 -7.32 18.82 7.04
C ASN A 169 -6.53 17.50 7.20
N THR A 170 -7.21 16.39 7.01
CA THR A 170 -6.64 15.04 7.11
C THR A 170 -6.27 14.45 5.74
N SER A 171 -6.48 15.19 4.64
CA SER A 171 -6.37 14.66 3.27
C SER A 171 -5.00 14.05 2.93
N ALA A 172 -3.93 14.56 3.55
CA ALA A 172 -2.58 14.01 3.37
C ALA A 172 -2.42 12.61 3.96
N LEU A 173 -3.20 12.27 4.99
CA LEU A 173 -3.18 10.99 5.69
C LEU A 173 -4.27 10.05 5.15
N THR A 174 -5.53 10.49 5.16
CA THR A 174 -6.70 9.67 4.83
C THR A 174 -7.06 9.68 3.35
N GLY A 175 -6.62 10.69 2.61
CA GLY A 175 -7.07 10.95 1.23
C GLY A 175 -8.48 11.58 1.16
N GLU A 176 -9.13 11.88 2.29
CA GLU A 176 -10.42 12.56 2.35
C GLU A 176 -10.25 14.07 2.19
N SER A 177 -11.12 14.68 1.38
CA SER A 177 -11.08 16.14 1.15
C SER A 177 -11.88 16.92 2.18
N LEU A 178 -12.74 16.28 2.98
CA LEU A 178 -13.55 16.94 3.98
C LEU A 178 -12.74 17.15 5.27
N PRO A 179 -12.65 18.39 5.79
CA PRO A 179 -12.00 18.65 7.07
C PRO A 179 -12.77 18.00 8.22
N ARG A 180 -12.03 17.53 9.22
CA ARG A 180 -12.58 17.00 10.48
C ARG A 180 -12.58 18.10 11.53
N ASP A 181 -13.74 18.39 12.10
CA ASP A 181 -13.83 19.31 13.23
C ASP A 181 -13.33 18.65 14.51
N VAL A 182 -12.59 19.40 15.32
CA VAL A 182 -12.05 18.95 16.60
C VAL A 182 -12.28 19.98 17.70
N ARG A 183 -12.59 19.48 18.90
CA ARG A 183 -12.90 20.26 20.09
C ARG A 183 -12.10 19.78 21.28
N GLN A 184 -12.16 20.55 22.38
CA GLN A 184 -11.53 20.17 23.64
C GLN A 184 -11.97 18.76 24.10
N GLY A 185 -10.99 17.94 24.49
CA GLY A 185 -11.17 16.54 24.91
C GLY A 185 -11.08 15.51 23.77
N GLU A 186 -11.03 15.95 22.50
CA GLU A 186 -10.90 15.04 21.36
C GLU A 186 -9.45 14.76 20.99
N GLU A 187 -9.21 13.56 20.44
CA GLU A 187 -7.89 13.14 19.97
C GLU A 187 -7.56 13.77 18.63
N VAL A 188 -6.31 14.21 18.49
CA VAL A 188 -5.71 14.68 17.24
C VAL A 188 -4.47 13.86 16.92
N ILE A 189 -4.24 13.64 15.64
CA ILE A 189 -3.13 12.85 15.11
C ILE A 189 -2.11 13.73 14.43
N SER A 190 -0.85 13.34 14.54
CA SER A 190 0.26 14.00 13.87
C SER A 190 0.10 13.98 12.35
N GLY A 191 0.59 15.03 11.66
CA GLY A 191 0.54 15.16 10.21
C GLY A 191 -0.74 15.80 9.64
N CYS A 192 -1.81 15.98 10.43
CA CYS A 192 -2.97 16.79 10.05
C CYS A 192 -2.59 18.26 9.98
N ILE A 193 -3.19 19.02 9.06
CA ILE A 193 -2.99 20.48 8.97
C ILE A 193 -4.13 21.18 9.68
N ASN A 194 -3.80 22.02 10.65
CA ASN A 194 -4.75 22.85 11.35
C ASN A 194 -5.24 23.98 10.43
N MET A 195 -6.57 24.20 10.32
CA MET A 195 -7.12 25.13 9.32
C MET A 195 -7.60 26.45 9.89
N THR A 196 -8.27 26.47 11.04
CA THR A 196 -9.07 27.65 11.48
C THR A 196 -8.65 28.23 12.82
N GLY A 197 -8.74 27.45 13.91
CA GLY A 197 -8.48 27.93 15.28
C GLY A 197 -7.10 27.52 15.80
N VAL A 198 -6.63 28.18 16.84
CA VAL A 198 -5.42 27.74 17.56
C VAL A 198 -5.79 26.58 18.47
N LEU A 199 -5.01 25.51 18.41
CA LEU A 199 -5.19 24.34 19.28
C LEU A 199 -4.02 24.20 20.25
N LYS A 200 -4.32 23.98 21.53
CA LYS A 200 -3.34 23.45 22.48
C LYS A 200 -3.60 21.98 22.66
N VAL A 201 -2.57 21.18 22.42
CA VAL A 201 -2.65 19.73 22.41
C VAL A 201 -1.67 19.18 23.43
N ARG A 202 -2.14 18.31 24.33
CA ARG A 202 -1.28 17.53 25.22
C ARG A 202 -0.83 16.27 24.51
N THR A 203 0.47 16.10 24.35
CA THR A 203 1.06 14.94 23.68
C THR A 203 0.78 13.65 24.45
N THR A 204 0.38 12.59 23.73
CA THR A 204 0.09 11.26 24.29
C THR A 204 1.14 10.23 23.89
N LYS A 205 1.93 10.49 22.86
CA LYS A 205 2.98 9.59 22.34
C LYS A 205 4.27 10.37 22.07
N GLN A 206 5.40 9.67 22.06
CA GLN A 206 6.65 10.19 21.51
C GLN A 206 6.58 10.22 19.99
N PHE A 207 7.46 11.00 19.33
CA PHE A 207 7.41 11.15 17.88
C PHE A 207 7.65 9.82 17.13
N GLU A 208 8.57 8.98 17.61
CA GLU A 208 8.83 7.66 17.04
C GLU A 208 7.60 6.74 17.04
N GLU A 209 6.73 6.89 18.04
CA GLU A 209 5.47 6.14 18.20
C GLU A 209 4.27 6.85 17.58
N SER A 210 4.45 8.05 17.01
CA SER A 210 3.39 8.83 16.42
C SER A 210 2.84 8.18 15.16
N THR A 211 1.59 8.52 14.83
CA THR A 211 0.92 8.04 13.61
C THR A 211 1.71 8.34 12.36
N VAL A 212 2.28 9.56 12.25
CA VAL A 212 3.12 9.94 11.10
C VAL A 212 4.37 9.09 11.02
N SER A 213 5.08 8.88 12.13
CA SER A 213 6.32 8.09 12.14
C SER A 213 6.07 6.66 11.67
N LYS A 214 5.00 6.02 12.17
CA LYS A 214 4.60 4.66 11.76
C LYS A 214 4.23 4.58 10.28
N ILE A 215 3.48 5.56 9.77
CA ILE A 215 3.15 5.62 8.33
C ILE A 215 4.42 5.73 7.50
N LEU A 216 5.35 6.61 7.88
CA LEU A 216 6.62 6.79 7.18
C LEU A 216 7.44 5.51 7.18
N GLU A 217 7.54 4.82 8.30
CA GLU A 217 8.23 3.54 8.44
C GLU A 217 7.61 2.45 7.54
N LEU A 218 6.28 2.33 7.53
CA LEU A 218 5.56 1.38 6.68
C LEU A 218 5.81 1.63 5.20
N VAL A 219 5.79 2.90 4.78
CA VAL A 219 6.04 3.29 3.39
C VAL A 219 7.50 3.04 3.01
N GLU A 220 8.45 3.35 3.88
CA GLU A 220 9.88 3.16 3.66
C GLU A 220 10.25 1.67 3.58
N ASN A 221 9.71 0.86 4.50
CA ASN A 221 9.93 -0.58 4.57
C ASN A 221 9.16 -1.38 3.52
N SER A 222 8.14 -0.80 2.86
CA SER A 222 7.34 -1.48 1.84
C SER A 222 8.16 -2.03 0.66
N GLY A 223 9.33 -1.43 0.38
CA GLY A 223 10.26 -1.90 -0.64
C GLY A 223 11.07 -3.14 -0.27
N SER A 224 11.06 -3.57 0.99
CA SER A 224 11.88 -4.72 1.47
C SER A 224 11.24 -6.08 1.14
N ARG A 225 9.92 -6.17 1.06
CA ARG A 225 9.15 -7.40 0.82
C ARG A 225 8.83 -7.56 -0.67
N LYS A 226 9.69 -8.31 -1.38
CA LYS A 226 9.61 -8.50 -2.83
C LYS A 226 8.46 -9.42 -3.24
N SER A 227 7.80 -9.06 -4.33
CA SER A 227 6.75 -9.87 -4.98
C SER A 227 7.31 -11.14 -5.66
N LYS A 228 6.42 -12.09 -5.96
CA LYS A 228 6.78 -13.28 -6.76
C LYS A 228 7.29 -12.89 -8.15
N SER A 229 6.72 -11.85 -8.74
CA SER A 229 7.16 -11.31 -10.03
C SER A 229 8.57 -10.76 -9.96
N GLU A 230 8.95 -10.04 -8.89
CA GLU A 230 10.33 -9.57 -8.68
C GLU A 230 11.31 -10.72 -8.42
N HIS A 231 10.90 -11.74 -7.66
CA HIS A 231 11.69 -12.96 -7.47
C HIS A 231 11.89 -13.73 -8.76
N PHE A 232 10.85 -13.83 -9.60
CA PHE A 232 10.94 -14.47 -10.92
C PHE A 232 11.98 -13.76 -11.79
N ILE A 233 11.95 -12.44 -11.88
CA ILE A 233 12.95 -11.68 -12.66
C ILE A 233 14.36 -11.91 -12.14
N SER A 234 14.54 -11.93 -10.81
CA SER A 234 15.86 -12.19 -10.22
C SER A 234 16.37 -13.60 -10.56
N LYS A 235 15.50 -14.61 -10.58
CA LYS A 235 15.84 -15.98 -11.00
C LYS A 235 16.08 -16.05 -12.51
N PHE A 236 15.22 -15.41 -13.30
CA PHE A 236 15.35 -15.36 -14.75
C PHE A 236 16.69 -14.77 -15.16
N ALA A 237 17.08 -13.62 -14.61
CA ALA A 237 18.35 -12.98 -14.92
C ALA A 237 19.55 -13.89 -14.60
N LYS A 238 19.53 -14.66 -13.51
CA LYS A 238 20.61 -15.59 -13.14
C LYS A 238 20.83 -16.73 -14.15
N VAL A 239 19.78 -17.16 -14.85
CA VAL A 239 19.85 -18.23 -15.86
C VAL A 239 20.04 -17.65 -17.26
N TYR A 240 19.30 -16.60 -17.57
CA TYR A 240 19.28 -15.95 -18.87
C TYR A 240 20.64 -15.36 -19.25
N THR A 241 21.30 -14.63 -18.35
CA THR A 241 22.55 -13.95 -18.67
C THR A 241 23.69 -14.92 -19.03
N PRO A 242 23.97 -15.98 -18.25
CA PRO A 242 24.94 -16.99 -18.68
C PRO A 242 24.55 -17.67 -20.01
N ALA A 243 23.28 -18.02 -20.20
CA ALA A 243 22.82 -18.67 -21.43
C ALA A 243 23.09 -17.79 -22.66
N VAL A 244 22.85 -16.50 -22.54
CA VAL A 244 23.14 -15.51 -23.59
C VAL A 244 24.65 -15.38 -23.85
N CYS A 245 25.49 -15.35 -22.80
CA CYS A 245 26.95 -15.29 -22.98
C CYS A 245 27.46 -16.53 -23.73
N TYR A 246 27.02 -17.72 -23.36
CA TYR A 246 27.37 -18.94 -24.08
C TYR A 246 26.80 -18.97 -25.51
N GLY A 247 25.59 -18.46 -25.72
CA GLY A 247 25.00 -18.30 -27.05
C GLY A 247 25.80 -17.36 -27.94
N ALA A 248 26.23 -16.22 -27.40
CA ALA A 248 27.10 -15.27 -28.12
C ALA A 248 28.46 -15.89 -28.44
N LEU A 249 29.06 -16.62 -27.49
CA LEU A 249 30.31 -17.32 -27.74
C LEU A 249 30.16 -18.38 -28.85
N ALA A 250 29.09 -19.15 -28.79
CA ALA A 250 28.76 -20.13 -29.84
C ALA A 250 28.57 -19.45 -31.21
N LEU A 251 27.85 -18.31 -31.23
CA LEU A 251 27.64 -17.53 -32.45
C LEU A 251 28.95 -16.94 -33.01
N ALA A 252 29.91 -16.59 -32.16
CA ALA A 252 31.21 -16.09 -32.58
C ALA A 252 32.12 -17.18 -33.12
N LEU A 253 32.03 -18.42 -32.61
CA LEU A 253 32.99 -19.49 -32.89
C LEU A 253 32.47 -20.55 -33.87
N LEU A 254 31.22 -21.01 -33.71
CA LEU A 254 30.71 -22.16 -34.49
C LEU A 254 30.55 -21.87 -35.99
N PRO A 255 29.91 -20.76 -36.43
CA PRO A 255 29.72 -20.53 -37.86
C PRO A 255 31.02 -20.34 -38.63
N PRO A 256 32.04 -19.55 -38.17
CA PRO A 256 33.31 -19.46 -38.87
C PRO A 256 34.03 -20.81 -39.00
N VAL A 257 33.95 -21.65 -37.95
CA VAL A 257 34.55 -23.00 -38.00
C VAL A 257 33.80 -23.89 -39.00
N ILE A 258 32.46 -23.79 -39.04
CA ILE A 258 31.64 -24.53 -40.03
C ILE A 258 31.98 -24.07 -41.44
N GLU A 259 32.09 -22.75 -41.71
CA GLU A 259 32.50 -22.19 -43.01
C GLU A 259 33.85 -22.79 -43.47
N MET A 260 34.83 -22.81 -42.56
CA MET A 260 36.18 -23.30 -42.83
C MET A 260 36.24 -24.83 -43.02
N VAL A 261 35.60 -25.62 -42.13
CA VAL A 261 35.77 -27.08 -42.10
C VAL A 261 34.80 -27.79 -43.05
N PHE A 262 33.55 -27.34 -43.13
CA PHE A 262 32.50 -28.05 -43.86
C PHE A 262 32.20 -27.43 -45.23
N LEU A 263 32.37 -26.08 -45.37
CA LEU A 263 32.05 -25.39 -46.62
C LEU A 263 33.30 -25.04 -47.44
N GLY A 264 34.52 -25.25 -46.88
CA GLY A 264 35.78 -24.93 -47.56
C GLY A 264 35.95 -23.44 -47.91
N GLN A 265 35.21 -22.56 -47.23
CA GLN A 265 35.23 -21.13 -47.46
C GLN A 265 36.15 -20.43 -46.45
N ALA A 266 36.64 -19.25 -46.82
CA ALA A 266 37.40 -18.42 -45.88
C ALA A 266 36.51 -17.98 -44.72
N ALA A 267 36.90 -18.32 -43.49
CA ALA A 267 36.14 -18.00 -42.27
C ALA A 267 35.98 -16.48 -42.05
N GLN A 268 34.74 -16.01 -41.98
CA GLN A 268 34.42 -14.59 -41.79
C GLN A 268 34.37 -14.19 -40.30
N TRP A 269 35.48 -14.38 -39.58
CA TRP A 269 35.56 -14.11 -38.15
C TRP A 269 35.03 -12.73 -37.75
N GLY A 270 35.37 -11.67 -38.46
CA GLY A 270 34.94 -10.30 -38.15
C GLY A 270 33.43 -10.14 -38.19
N VAL A 271 32.74 -10.75 -39.16
CA VAL A 271 31.28 -10.69 -39.29
C VAL A 271 30.59 -11.41 -38.12
N TRP A 272 31.06 -12.62 -37.79
CA TRP A 272 30.42 -13.41 -36.73
C TRP A 272 30.71 -12.87 -35.33
N ILE A 273 31.91 -12.34 -35.09
CA ILE A 273 32.22 -11.62 -33.85
C ILE A 273 31.33 -10.37 -33.72
N TYR A 274 31.15 -9.58 -34.78
CA TYR A 274 30.25 -8.42 -34.79
C TYR A 274 28.81 -8.82 -34.44
N ARG A 275 28.29 -9.88 -35.04
CA ARG A 275 26.96 -10.42 -34.74
C ARG A 275 26.86 -10.87 -33.28
N ALA A 276 27.87 -11.55 -32.77
CA ALA A 276 27.92 -11.97 -31.36
C ALA A 276 27.94 -10.80 -30.39
N LEU A 277 28.69 -9.74 -30.70
CA LEU A 277 28.72 -8.51 -29.88
C LEU A 277 27.38 -7.79 -29.93
N THR A 278 26.75 -7.68 -31.11
CA THR A 278 25.40 -7.12 -31.28
C THR A 278 24.37 -7.95 -30.49
N PHE A 279 24.47 -9.28 -30.53
CA PHE A 279 23.62 -10.19 -29.78
C PHE A 279 23.75 -9.98 -28.25
N LEU A 280 24.99 -9.75 -27.75
CA LEU A 280 25.22 -9.42 -26.33
C LEU A 280 24.57 -8.09 -25.92
N VAL A 281 24.66 -7.04 -26.73
CA VAL A 281 24.04 -5.74 -26.46
C VAL A 281 22.52 -5.87 -26.39
N ILE A 282 21.90 -6.56 -27.37
CA ILE A 282 20.43 -6.78 -27.39
C ILE A 282 19.97 -7.53 -26.13
N SER A 283 20.82 -8.39 -25.59
CA SER A 283 20.43 -9.36 -24.56
C SER A 283 20.25 -8.77 -23.15
N CYS A 284 20.63 -7.50 -22.89
CA CYS A 284 20.45 -6.91 -21.55
C CYS A 284 18.99 -6.91 -21.12
N PRO A 285 18.57 -7.52 -20.01
CA PRO A 285 17.19 -7.51 -19.54
C PRO A 285 16.81 -6.21 -18.80
N CYS A 286 17.46 -5.07 -19.15
CA CYS A 286 17.37 -3.79 -18.43
C CYS A 286 15.93 -3.30 -18.25
N ALA A 287 15.11 -3.40 -19.31
CA ALA A 287 13.70 -2.98 -19.25
C ALA A 287 12.89 -3.74 -18.20
N LEU A 288 13.14 -5.06 -18.02
CA LEU A 288 12.42 -5.90 -17.04
C LEU A 288 12.88 -5.61 -15.61
N VAL A 289 14.21 -5.59 -15.41
CA VAL A 289 14.81 -5.40 -14.08
C VAL A 289 14.40 -4.07 -13.45
N ILE A 290 14.12 -3.05 -14.28
CA ILE A 290 13.79 -1.70 -13.85
C ILE A 290 12.30 -1.48 -13.76
N SER A 291 11.54 -1.82 -14.80
CA SER A 291 10.14 -1.43 -14.89
C SER A 291 9.23 -2.15 -13.91
N ILE A 292 9.58 -3.39 -13.50
CA ILE A 292 8.74 -4.19 -12.61
C ILE A 292 8.76 -3.64 -11.18
N PRO A 293 9.92 -3.47 -10.51
CA PRO A 293 9.95 -2.82 -9.20
C PRO A 293 9.36 -1.41 -9.25
N LEU A 294 9.64 -0.65 -10.31
CA LEU A 294 9.08 0.70 -10.48
C LEU A 294 7.55 0.69 -10.56
N SER A 295 6.95 -0.30 -11.24
CA SER A 295 5.49 -0.45 -11.30
C SER A 295 4.89 -0.70 -9.92
N PHE A 296 5.50 -1.57 -9.12
CA PHE A 296 5.05 -1.81 -7.75
C PHE A 296 5.22 -0.59 -6.85
N PHE A 297 6.37 0.10 -6.91
CA PHE A 297 6.57 1.34 -6.18
C PHE A 297 5.56 2.42 -6.57
N ALA A 298 5.28 2.55 -7.86
CA ALA A 298 4.27 3.48 -8.35
C ALA A 298 2.85 3.08 -7.86
N GLY A 299 2.52 1.79 -7.89
CA GLY A 299 1.25 1.26 -7.40
C GLY A 299 1.06 1.49 -5.90
N ILE A 300 2.07 1.18 -5.07
CA ILE A 300 2.05 1.42 -3.61
C ILE A 300 1.91 2.91 -3.32
N GLY A 301 2.68 3.77 -4.02
CA GLY A 301 2.56 5.23 -3.86
C GLY A 301 1.20 5.77 -4.31
N GLY A 302 0.58 5.18 -5.34
CA GLY A 302 -0.78 5.50 -5.76
C GLY A 302 -1.82 5.06 -4.73
N ALA A 303 -1.69 3.86 -4.16
CA ALA A 303 -2.55 3.35 -3.10
C ALA A 303 -2.48 4.21 -1.84
N SER A 304 -1.29 4.58 -1.41
CA SER A 304 -1.07 5.45 -0.25
C SER A 304 -1.75 6.82 -0.42
N LYS A 305 -1.68 7.45 -1.61
CA LYS A 305 -2.43 8.68 -1.92
C LYS A 305 -3.95 8.52 -1.85
N ALA A 306 -4.44 7.31 -2.00
CA ALA A 306 -5.86 6.99 -1.86
C ALA A 306 -6.24 6.56 -0.43
N GLY A 307 -5.33 6.73 0.55
CA GLY A 307 -5.54 6.34 1.94
C GLY A 307 -5.44 4.84 2.19
N VAL A 308 -4.72 4.09 1.33
CA VAL A 308 -4.51 2.65 1.45
C VAL A 308 -3.02 2.37 1.57
N LEU A 309 -2.56 1.94 2.73
CA LEU A 309 -1.16 1.56 2.97
C LEU A 309 -0.96 0.08 2.70
N ILE A 310 -0.11 -0.25 1.74
CA ILE A 310 0.26 -1.63 1.41
C ILE A 310 1.71 -1.86 1.83
N LYS A 311 1.95 -2.80 2.73
CA LYS A 311 3.26 -3.03 3.37
C LYS A 311 4.31 -3.71 2.47
N GLY A 312 3.99 -4.01 1.22
CA GLY A 312 4.95 -4.61 0.30
C GLY A 312 4.40 -4.97 -1.07
N SER A 313 5.30 -5.12 -2.05
CA SER A 313 4.93 -5.52 -3.40
C SER A 313 4.34 -6.94 -3.47
N ASN A 314 4.76 -7.84 -2.56
CA ASN A 314 4.17 -9.17 -2.43
C ASN A 314 2.69 -9.12 -2.04
N TYR A 315 2.30 -8.21 -1.15
CA TYR A 315 0.91 -8.03 -0.74
C TYR A 315 0.07 -7.41 -1.86
N MET A 316 0.63 -6.44 -2.60
CA MET A 316 -0.05 -5.89 -3.78
C MET A 316 -0.29 -6.97 -4.85
N GLU A 317 0.69 -7.84 -5.10
CA GLU A 317 0.53 -8.97 -6.03
C GLU A 317 -0.55 -9.95 -5.54
N THR A 318 -0.53 -10.29 -4.25
CA THR A 318 -1.52 -11.20 -3.65
C THR A 318 -2.92 -10.60 -3.67
N LEU A 319 -3.06 -9.32 -3.31
CA LEU A 319 -4.34 -8.59 -3.31
C LEU A 319 -4.99 -8.54 -4.71
N SER A 320 -4.16 -8.45 -5.77
CA SER A 320 -4.67 -8.48 -7.15
C SER A 320 -5.34 -9.81 -7.54
N GLN A 321 -5.00 -10.90 -6.85
CA GLN A 321 -5.50 -12.26 -7.09
C GLN A 321 -6.67 -12.62 -6.14
N THR A 322 -7.15 -11.67 -5.34
CA THR A 322 -8.24 -11.89 -4.38
C THR A 322 -9.53 -12.27 -5.08
N LYS A 323 -10.16 -13.33 -4.59
CA LYS A 323 -11.47 -13.84 -5.03
C LYS A 323 -12.45 -14.04 -3.88
N TYR A 324 -11.96 -14.12 -2.64
CA TYR A 324 -12.73 -14.29 -1.43
C TYR A 324 -12.44 -13.15 -0.47
N VAL A 325 -13.49 -12.53 0.06
CA VAL A 325 -13.36 -11.48 1.06
C VAL A 325 -14.21 -11.85 2.27
N MET A 326 -13.56 -11.97 3.41
CA MET A 326 -14.19 -12.18 4.70
C MET A 326 -14.13 -10.90 5.52
N PHE A 327 -15.23 -10.55 6.15
CA PHE A 327 -15.34 -9.37 7.01
C PHE A 327 -15.65 -9.78 8.43
N ASP A 328 -15.00 -9.13 9.40
CA ASP A 328 -15.63 -9.01 10.68
C ASP A 328 -16.84 -8.07 10.57
N LYS A 329 -17.85 -8.23 11.41
CA LYS A 329 -19.00 -7.33 11.41
C LYS A 329 -18.71 -6.03 12.14
N THR A 330 -18.34 -6.16 13.42
CA THR A 330 -18.28 -5.05 14.38
C THR A 330 -17.02 -4.21 14.14
N GLY A 331 -17.15 -2.88 14.05
CA GLY A 331 -16.02 -1.99 13.77
C GLY A 331 -15.55 -2.01 12.30
N THR A 332 -15.93 -3.01 11.51
CA THR A 332 -15.53 -3.18 10.10
C THR A 332 -16.64 -2.76 9.14
N LEU A 333 -17.77 -3.48 9.11
CA LEU A 333 -18.95 -3.14 8.31
C LEU A 333 -19.92 -2.24 9.07
N THR A 334 -19.79 -2.20 10.39
CA THR A 334 -20.56 -1.37 11.30
C THR A 334 -19.63 -0.41 12.06
N LYS A 335 -20.20 0.61 12.69
CA LYS A 335 -19.43 1.63 13.41
C LYS A 335 -18.87 1.13 14.75
N GLY A 336 -19.25 -0.07 15.22
CA GLY A 336 -18.95 -0.54 16.57
C GLY A 336 -19.66 0.31 17.67
N ALA A 337 -20.58 1.16 17.25
CA ALA A 337 -21.35 2.03 18.10
C ALA A 337 -22.79 1.52 18.16
N PHE A 338 -23.23 1.22 19.36
CA PHE A 338 -24.60 0.84 19.60
C PHE A 338 -25.50 2.08 19.58
N GLU A 339 -26.59 2.04 18.84
CA GLU A 339 -27.61 3.09 18.84
C GLU A 339 -28.99 2.48 19.01
N VAL A 340 -29.89 3.27 19.62
CA VAL A 340 -31.31 2.91 19.71
C VAL A 340 -31.89 2.93 18.32
N SER A 341 -32.30 1.75 17.83
CA SER A 341 -32.84 1.59 16.49
C SER A 341 -34.36 1.58 16.44
N ALA A 342 -35.02 1.20 17.54
CA ALA A 342 -36.45 1.25 17.68
C ALA A 342 -36.85 1.27 19.17
N VAL A 343 -37.96 1.94 19.45
CA VAL A 343 -38.61 1.93 20.77
C VAL A 343 -40.03 1.41 20.56
N HIS A 344 -40.36 0.31 21.22
CA HIS A 344 -41.71 -0.27 21.17
C HIS A 344 -42.32 -0.13 22.55
N HIS A 345 -43.34 0.71 22.65
CA HIS A 345 -44.01 1.08 23.88
C HIS A 345 -45.44 0.50 23.93
N ASN A 346 -45.97 0.32 25.14
CA ASN A 346 -47.37 -0.09 25.36
C ASN A 346 -48.24 1.13 25.74
N GLU A 347 -48.29 1.45 27.06
CA GLU A 347 -49.13 2.52 27.56
C GLU A 347 -48.38 3.85 27.74
N LEU A 348 -47.04 3.80 27.83
CA LEU A 348 -46.19 4.99 27.99
C LEU A 348 -45.79 5.54 26.60
N GLU A 349 -45.59 6.86 26.53
CA GLU A 349 -45.02 7.50 25.34
C GLU A 349 -43.54 7.10 25.16
N GLU A 350 -43.10 7.03 23.88
CA GLU A 350 -41.76 6.62 23.48
C GLU A 350 -40.66 7.41 24.20
N GLU A 351 -40.78 8.75 24.25
CA GLU A 351 -39.80 9.62 24.92
C GLU A 351 -39.68 9.29 26.41
N LYS A 352 -40.79 8.97 27.07
CA LYS A 352 -40.82 8.68 28.47
C LYS A 352 -40.26 7.30 28.82
N LEU A 353 -40.47 6.32 27.94
CA LEU A 353 -39.86 5.00 28.08
C LEU A 353 -38.35 5.09 27.93
N LEU A 354 -37.83 5.89 26.95
CA LEU A 354 -36.41 6.14 26.75
C LEU A 354 -35.81 6.92 27.91
N GLU A 355 -36.53 7.93 28.48
CA GLU A 355 -36.09 8.68 29.67
C GLU A 355 -35.89 7.74 30.85
N TYR A 356 -36.85 6.90 31.16
CA TYR A 356 -36.74 5.96 32.28
C TYR A 356 -35.62 4.95 32.06
N ALA A 357 -35.38 4.48 30.83
CA ALA A 357 -34.28 3.59 30.49
C ALA A 357 -32.91 4.27 30.72
N ALA A 358 -32.77 5.51 30.21
CA ALA A 358 -31.53 6.28 30.35
C ALA A 358 -31.21 6.63 31.82
N LEU A 359 -32.23 6.97 32.60
CA LEU A 359 -32.08 7.25 34.02
C LEU A 359 -31.75 5.99 34.83
N ALA A 360 -32.44 4.86 34.60
CA ALA A 360 -32.14 3.60 35.28
C ALA A 360 -30.71 3.11 35.03
N GLU A 361 -30.18 3.34 33.83
CA GLU A 361 -28.85 2.95 33.38
C GLU A 361 -27.77 4.04 33.61
N CYS A 362 -28.07 5.10 34.33
CA CYS A 362 -27.20 6.28 34.50
C CYS A 362 -25.87 6.02 35.22
N ALA A 363 -25.78 4.97 36.01
CA ALA A 363 -24.58 4.58 36.75
C ALA A 363 -23.73 3.54 36.03
N SER A 364 -24.23 2.91 34.98
CA SER A 364 -23.55 1.87 34.22
C SER A 364 -22.60 2.45 33.16
N SER A 365 -21.41 1.89 33.06
CA SER A 365 -20.43 2.21 32.01
C SER A 365 -20.58 1.34 30.78
N HIS A 366 -21.57 0.45 30.74
CA HIS A 366 -21.80 -0.46 29.64
C HIS A 366 -22.12 0.29 28.33
N PRO A 367 -21.63 -0.16 27.15
CA PRO A 367 -21.91 0.49 25.86
C PRO A 367 -23.40 0.69 25.56
N ILE A 368 -24.23 -0.26 25.96
CA ILE A 368 -25.68 -0.20 25.86
C ILE A 368 -26.26 0.98 26.67
N SER A 369 -25.79 1.16 27.91
CA SER A 369 -26.22 2.25 28.79
C SER A 369 -25.85 3.62 28.21
N LYS A 370 -24.66 3.73 27.63
CA LYS A 370 -24.21 4.95 26.93
C LYS A 370 -25.07 5.27 25.70
N SER A 371 -25.51 4.24 24.97
CA SER A 371 -26.40 4.47 23.82
C SER A 371 -27.80 4.92 24.22
N LEU A 372 -28.36 4.40 25.33
CA LEU A 372 -29.62 4.90 25.88
C LEU A 372 -29.52 6.35 26.33
N GLN A 373 -28.45 6.70 27.05
CA GLN A 373 -28.17 8.07 27.49
C GLN A 373 -27.99 9.04 26.30
N LYS A 374 -27.25 8.61 25.28
CA LYS A 374 -27.08 9.39 24.03
C LYS A 374 -28.39 9.60 23.30
N ALA A 375 -29.23 8.57 23.20
CA ALA A 375 -30.52 8.65 22.52
C ALA A 375 -31.51 9.55 23.27
N TYR A 376 -31.47 9.56 24.62
CA TYR A 376 -32.25 10.49 25.43
C TYR A 376 -31.87 11.95 25.17
N GLY A 377 -30.56 12.25 24.95
CA GLY A 377 -30.07 13.55 24.49
C GLY A 377 -30.24 14.73 25.44
N LYS A 378 -30.71 14.50 26.67
CA LYS A 378 -30.86 15.50 27.70
C LYS A 378 -29.92 15.21 28.88
N GLU A 379 -29.63 16.21 29.69
CA GLU A 379 -28.79 16.04 30.87
C GLU A 379 -29.47 15.09 31.89
N ILE A 380 -28.70 14.13 32.40
CA ILE A 380 -29.19 13.11 33.31
C ILE A 380 -29.13 13.63 34.76
N ASP A 381 -30.28 13.96 35.34
CA ASP A 381 -30.37 14.32 36.74
C ASP A 381 -30.34 13.06 37.61
N ARG A 382 -29.20 12.79 38.19
CA ARG A 382 -28.98 11.63 39.10
C ARG A 382 -29.78 11.71 40.38
N ASN A 383 -30.28 12.89 40.82
CA ASN A 383 -31.10 13.04 42.00
C ASN A 383 -32.49 12.40 41.82
N ARG A 384 -32.93 12.17 40.62
CA ARG A 384 -34.19 11.48 40.30
C ARG A 384 -34.11 9.97 40.43
N VAL A 385 -32.88 9.42 40.66
CA VAL A 385 -32.63 7.97 40.66
C VAL A 385 -32.11 7.52 42.02
N SER A 386 -32.70 6.47 42.54
CA SER A 386 -32.25 5.81 43.78
C SER A 386 -32.32 4.29 43.63
N ASP A 387 -31.74 3.57 44.62
CA ASP A 387 -31.80 2.10 44.73
C ASP A 387 -31.36 1.33 43.46
N ILE A 388 -30.31 1.82 42.81
CA ILE A 388 -29.78 1.16 41.59
C ILE A 388 -29.14 -0.17 41.99
N ARG A 389 -29.61 -1.27 41.37
CA ARG A 389 -29.09 -2.63 41.57
C ARG A 389 -28.85 -3.31 40.24
N GLU A 390 -27.61 -3.58 39.94
CA GLU A 390 -27.23 -4.38 38.77
C GLU A 390 -27.40 -5.87 39.09
N ILE A 391 -28.08 -6.60 38.20
CA ILE A 391 -28.28 -8.04 38.26
C ILE A 391 -27.47 -8.67 37.13
N SER A 392 -26.31 -9.20 37.47
CA SER A 392 -25.36 -9.75 36.50
C SER A 392 -26.01 -10.71 35.52
N GLY A 393 -25.81 -10.46 34.23
CA GLY A 393 -26.38 -11.26 33.13
C GLY A 393 -27.88 -11.11 32.88
N HIS A 394 -28.55 -10.18 33.59
CA HIS A 394 -30.01 -9.96 33.46
C HIS A 394 -30.35 -8.51 33.11
N GLY A 395 -29.73 -7.52 33.76
CA GLY A 395 -30.02 -6.12 33.57
C GLY A 395 -29.97 -5.35 34.91
N ILE A 396 -30.71 -4.25 34.99
CA ILE A 396 -30.67 -3.30 36.11
C ILE A 396 -32.07 -3.05 36.65
N THR A 397 -32.15 -2.80 37.96
CA THR A 397 -33.36 -2.28 38.61
C THR A 397 -33.01 -1.00 39.35
N ALA A 398 -33.87 0.00 39.28
CA ALA A 398 -33.69 1.29 39.94
C ALA A 398 -35.04 1.89 40.34
N VAL A 399 -35.04 2.84 41.26
CA VAL A 399 -36.21 3.68 41.50
C VAL A 399 -35.99 5.02 40.82
N VAL A 400 -36.84 5.37 39.87
CA VAL A 400 -36.80 6.61 39.09
C VAL A 400 -38.08 7.40 39.34
N ASP A 401 -37.97 8.62 39.85
CA ASP A 401 -39.10 9.48 40.21
C ASP A 401 -40.12 8.78 41.13
N GLY A 402 -39.68 7.87 41.99
CA GLY A 402 -40.54 7.09 42.90
C GLY A 402 -41.12 5.83 42.29
N HIS A 403 -40.89 5.53 41.03
CA HIS A 403 -41.35 4.31 40.32
C HIS A 403 -40.27 3.24 40.30
N GLU A 404 -40.65 1.98 40.54
CA GLU A 404 -39.74 0.84 40.36
C GLU A 404 -39.52 0.57 38.86
N VAL A 405 -38.32 0.82 38.35
CA VAL A 405 -37.98 0.59 36.92
C VAL A 405 -37.03 -0.60 36.85
N ALA A 406 -37.35 -1.54 35.96
CA ALA A 406 -36.46 -2.65 35.57
C ALA A 406 -36.16 -2.59 34.10
N ALA A 407 -34.88 -2.57 33.73
CA ALA A 407 -34.37 -2.58 32.37
C ALA A 407 -33.44 -3.79 32.17
N GLY A 408 -33.70 -4.65 31.18
CA GLY A 408 -32.84 -5.81 30.96
C GLY A 408 -33.37 -6.79 29.94
N ASN A 409 -32.76 -7.97 29.86
CA ASN A 409 -33.12 -9.00 28.91
C ASN A 409 -34.37 -9.79 29.33
N ASP A 410 -34.77 -10.78 28.48
CA ASP A 410 -35.87 -11.67 28.72
C ASP A 410 -35.76 -12.44 30.05
N LYS A 411 -34.53 -12.76 30.49
CA LYS A 411 -34.28 -13.47 31.77
C LYS A 411 -34.69 -12.60 32.96
N LEU A 412 -34.50 -11.27 32.86
CA LEU A 412 -34.96 -10.35 33.90
C LEU A 412 -36.47 -10.35 34.00
N MET A 413 -37.17 -10.28 32.85
CA MET A 413 -38.64 -10.29 32.83
C MET A 413 -39.19 -11.59 33.40
N LYS A 414 -38.62 -12.73 33.03
CA LYS A 414 -38.96 -14.05 33.60
C LYS A 414 -38.75 -14.11 35.12
N LYS A 415 -37.63 -13.58 35.60
CA LYS A 415 -37.33 -13.52 37.05
C LYS A 415 -38.34 -12.66 37.84
N LEU A 416 -38.84 -11.60 37.21
CA LEU A 416 -39.85 -10.72 37.78
C LEU A 416 -41.29 -11.27 37.62
N GLY A 417 -41.44 -12.42 36.93
CA GLY A 417 -42.75 -13.03 36.67
C GLY A 417 -43.64 -12.26 35.67
N LEU A 418 -43.04 -11.43 34.83
CA LEU A 418 -43.76 -10.57 33.89
C LEU A 418 -43.91 -11.20 32.53
N LYS A 419 -45.09 -11.06 31.93
CA LYS A 419 -45.28 -11.38 30.50
C LYS A 419 -44.70 -10.25 29.67
N TYR A 420 -43.88 -10.58 28.68
CA TYR A 420 -43.29 -9.62 27.76
C TYR A 420 -43.60 -9.98 26.30
N HIS A 421 -43.50 -9.02 25.41
CA HIS A 421 -43.66 -9.24 23.99
C HIS A 421 -42.35 -9.66 23.33
N GLU A 422 -42.37 -10.73 22.56
CA GLU A 422 -41.25 -11.11 21.73
C GLU A 422 -41.05 -10.09 20.61
N CYS A 423 -39.87 -9.54 20.51
CA CYS A 423 -39.51 -8.63 19.44
C CYS A 423 -38.95 -9.39 18.24
N HIS A 424 -39.41 -9.03 17.04
CA HIS A 424 -38.91 -9.61 15.81
C HIS A 424 -37.82 -8.75 15.12
N THR A 425 -37.56 -7.55 15.63
CA THR A 425 -36.49 -6.65 15.13
C THR A 425 -35.13 -7.18 15.55
N ALA A 426 -34.18 -7.13 14.64
CA ALA A 426 -32.81 -7.55 14.93
C ALA A 426 -32.08 -6.51 15.80
N GLY A 427 -31.48 -6.95 16.87
CA GLY A 427 -30.73 -6.12 17.81
C GLY A 427 -30.71 -6.72 19.23
N THR A 428 -30.04 -6.04 20.14
CA THR A 428 -30.14 -6.32 21.56
C THR A 428 -31.41 -5.70 22.09
N ILE A 429 -32.29 -6.53 22.65
CA ILE A 429 -33.57 -6.08 23.16
C ILE A 429 -33.44 -5.82 24.64
N ILE A 430 -33.81 -4.60 25.06
CA ILE A 430 -33.93 -4.20 26.45
C ILE A 430 -35.41 -4.08 26.77
N HIS A 431 -35.90 -5.04 27.52
CA HIS A 431 -37.25 -5.02 28.03
C HIS A 431 -37.35 -4.07 29.22
N MET A 432 -38.39 -3.29 29.26
CA MET A 432 -38.68 -2.32 30.32
C MET A 432 -39.91 -2.71 31.10
N ALA A 433 -39.83 -2.68 32.41
CA ALA A 433 -40.96 -2.80 33.32
C ALA A 433 -40.95 -1.65 34.31
N ILE A 434 -42.13 -1.11 34.60
CA ILE A 434 -42.37 -0.03 35.54
C ILE A 434 -43.46 -0.46 36.51
N ASP A 435 -43.22 -0.35 37.81
CA ASP A 435 -44.13 -0.76 38.88
C ASP A 435 -44.69 -2.17 38.65
N LYS A 436 -43.81 -3.10 38.30
CA LYS A 436 -44.13 -4.51 37.99
C LYS A 436 -45.11 -4.73 36.84
N LYS A 437 -45.23 -3.75 35.94
CA LYS A 437 -45.98 -3.88 34.68
C LYS A 437 -45.01 -3.75 33.51
N TYR A 438 -45.21 -4.58 32.48
CA TYR A 438 -44.39 -4.48 31.27
C TYR A 438 -44.74 -3.21 30.49
N ALA A 439 -43.76 -2.32 30.33
CA ALA A 439 -43.91 -1.00 29.72
C ALA A 439 -43.55 -0.97 28.23
N GLY A 440 -42.69 -1.89 27.78
CA GLY A 440 -42.24 -1.95 26.40
C GLY A 440 -40.82 -2.51 26.28
N HIS A 441 -40.24 -2.32 25.12
CA HIS A 441 -38.83 -2.68 24.90
C HIS A 441 -38.13 -1.72 23.95
N ILE A 442 -36.84 -1.57 24.14
CA ILE A 442 -35.92 -0.76 23.33
C ILE A 442 -35.01 -1.70 22.57
N VAL A 443 -34.89 -1.49 21.28
CA VAL A 443 -33.98 -2.27 20.41
C VAL A 443 -32.74 -1.46 20.16
N ILE A 444 -31.60 -2.03 20.49
CA ILE A 444 -30.29 -1.43 20.29
C ILE A 444 -29.56 -2.27 19.25
N SER A 445 -29.08 -1.64 18.20
CA SER A 445 -28.31 -2.28 17.15
C SER A 445 -27.02 -1.54 16.85
N ASP A 446 -26.05 -2.28 16.36
CA ASP A 446 -24.81 -1.71 15.83
C ASP A 446 -25.09 -1.08 14.46
N VAL A 447 -24.66 0.16 14.28
CA VAL A 447 -24.99 0.96 13.08
C VAL A 447 -24.10 0.56 11.92
N VAL A 448 -24.71 0.18 10.80
CA VAL A 448 -24.00 -0.09 9.55
C VAL A 448 -23.32 1.19 9.05
N LYS A 449 -22.05 1.12 8.63
CA LYS A 449 -21.35 2.25 8.01
C LYS A 449 -22.02 2.62 6.68
N GLU A 450 -22.01 3.90 6.35
CA GLU A 450 -22.73 4.48 5.21
C GLU A 450 -22.43 3.77 3.88
N HIS A 451 -21.16 3.49 3.61
CA HIS A 451 -20.71 2.90 2.35
C HIS A 451 -20.58 1.37 2.36
N SER A 452 -20.95 0.66 3.44
CA SER A 452 -20.74 -0.80 3.53
C SER A 452 -21.47 -1.59 2.44
N LYS A 453 -22.71 -1.22 2.13
CA LYS A 453 -23.50 -1.86 1.06
C LYS A 453 -22.86 -1.63 -0.32
N GLU A 454 -22.46 -0.39 -0.58
CA GLU A 454 -21.81 -0.02 -1.84
C GLU A 454 -20.45 -0.73 -1.98
N ALA A 455 -19.67 -0.83 -0.89
CA ALA A 455 -18.41 -1.54 -0.86
C ALA A 455 -18.55 -3.01 -1.27
N VAL A 456 -19.55 -3.72 -0.75
CA VAL A 456 -19.84 -5.12 -1.13
C VAL A 456 -20.21 -5.22 -2.62
N ALA A 457 -21.02 -4.29 -3.13
CA ALA A 457 -21.38 -4.26 -4.55
C ALA A 457 -20.16 -3.99 -5.45
N GLU A 458 -19.28 -3.04 -5.08
CA GLU A 458 -18.06 -2.71 -5.82
C GLU A 458 -17.04 -3.85 -5.79
N LEU A 459 -16.96 -4.61 -4.71
CA LEU A 459 -16.13 -5.82 -4.63
C LEU A 459 -16.59 -6.88 -5.64
N LYS A 460 -17.89 -7.11 -5.76
CA LYS A 460 -18.45 -8.04 -6.76
C LYS A 460 -18.14 -7.58 -8.18
N LYS A 461 -18.24 -6.27 -8.47
CA LYS A 461 -17.81 -5.70 -9.76
C LYS A 461 -16.30 -5.84 -10.00
N ALA A 462 -15.47 -5.78 -8.96
CA ALA A 462 -14.04 -6.01 -9.04
C ALA A 462 -13.65 -7.48 -9.29
N GLY A 463 -14.64 -8.39 -9.34
CA GLY A 463 -14.46 -9.80 -9.65
C GLY A 463 -14.23 -10.70 -8.44
N ILE A 464 -14.70 -10.29 -7.26
CA ILE A 464 -14.79 -11.14 -6.07
C ILE A 464 -15.89 -12.19 -6.29
N LYS A 465 -15.55 -13.45 -6.04
CA LYS A 465 -16.47 -14.60 -6.21
C LYS A 465 -17.41 -14.77 -5.02
N LYS A 466 -16.90 -14.52 -3.82
CA LYS A 466 -17.64 -14.80 -2.57
C LYS A 466 -17.28 -13.78 -1.50
N THR A 467 -18.30 -13.21 -0.89
CA THR A 467 -18.20 -12.34 0.29
C THR A 467 -18.78 -13.05 1.50
N VAL A 468 -18.07 -13.01 2.63
CA VAL A 468 -18.43 -13.74 3.85
C VAL A 468 -18.38 -12.79 5.04
N MET A 469 -19.32 -12.87 5.96
CA MET A 469 -19.31 -12.12 7.21
C MET A 469 -19.17 -13.06 8.40
N LEU A 470 -18.26 -12.72 9.32
CA LEU A 470 -18.07 -13.40 10.59
C LEU A 470 -18.56 -12.50 11.72
N THR A 471 -19.31 -13.05 12.68
CA THR A 471 -19.79 -12.30 13.83
C THR A 471 -20.08 -13.19 15.02
N GLY A 472 -19.93 -12.64 16.23
CA GLY A 472 -20.41 -13.24 17.48
C GLY A 472 -21.90 -13.04 17.75
N ASP A 473 -22.60 -12.25 16.91
CA ASP A 473 -24.02 -11.96 17.09
C ASP A 473 -24.90 -13.19 16.88
N SER A 474 -26.14 -13.10 17.37
CA SER A 474 -27.16 -14.11 17.14
C SER A 474 -27.43 -14.30 15.63
N ARG A 475 -27.74 -15.51 15.24
CA ARG A 475 -27.99 -15.91 13.86
C ARG A 475 -28.96 -14.98 13.14
N LYS A 476 -30.07 -14.59 13.81
CA LYS A 476 -31.12 -13.74 13.23
C LYS A 476 -30.60 -12.34 12.89
N ALA A 477 -29.83 -11.72 13.79
CA ALA A 477 -29.24 -10.40 13.57
C ALA A 477 -28.18 -10.44 12.46
N ALA A 478 -27.37 -11.48 12.43
CA ALA A 478 -26.32 -11.69 11.44
C ALA A 478 -26.91 -11.87 10.01
N GLU A 479 -27.94 -12.73 9.86
CA GLU A 479 -28.61 -12.97 8.58
C GLU A 479 -29.29 -11.71 8.03
N GLN A 480 -29.92 -10.92 8.90
CA GLN A 480 -30.55 -9.65 8.49
C GLN A 480 -29.52 -8.64 8.01
N THR A 481 -28.41 -8.49 8.72
CA THR A 481 -27.31 -7.59 8.32
C THR A 481 -26.71 -8.04 7.00
N ALA A 482 -26.41 -9.33 6.84
CA ALA A 482 -25.85 -9.88 5.60
C ALA A 482 -26.78 -9.65 4.40
N LYS A 483 -28.09 -9.85 4.57
CA LYS A 483 -29.11 -9.58 3.53
C LYS A 483 -29.15 -8.10 3.15
N THR A 484 -29.08 -7.19 4.12
CA THR A 484 -29.10 -5.74 3.88
C THR A 484 -27.88 -5.28 3.10
N LEU A 485 -26.71 -5.85 3.39
CA LEU A 485 -25.42 -5.53 2.74
C LEU A 485 -25.22 -6.28 1.43
N GLY A 486 -25.98 -7.34 1.15
CA GLY A 486 -25.82 -8.18 -0.03
C GLY A 486 -24.62 -9.13 0.05
N ILE A 487 -24.25 -9.57 1.26
CA ILE A 487 -23.19 -10.55 1.53
C ILE A 487 -23.68 -11.95 1.22
N ASP A 488 -22.82 -12.78 0.63
CA ASP A 488 -23.21 -14.10 0.09
C ASP A 488 -23.37 -15.17 1.18
N GLN A 489 -22.54 -15.11 2.24
CA GLN A 489 -22.55 -16.07 3.34
C GLN A 489 -22.24 -15.40 4.68
N VAL A 490 -22.87 -15.90 5.74
CA VAL A 490 -22.63 -15.41 7.10
C VAL A 490 -22.45 -16.59 8.06
N TYR A 491 -21.50 -16.41 8.98
CA TYR A 491 -21.29 -17.26 10.14
C TYR A 491 -21.53 -16.44 11.41
N SER A 492 -22.46 -16.87 12.23
CA SER A 492 -22.91 -16.22 13.46
C SER A 492 -22.51 -17.00 14.69
N GLU A 493 -22.66 -16.36 15.88
CA GLU A 493 -22.43 -16.96 17.19
C GLU A 493 -21.00 -17.51 17.37
N LEU A 494 -20.02 -16.89 16.68
CA LEU A 494 -18.64 -17.30 16.70
C LEU A 494 -17.89 -16.75 17.91
N LEU A 495 -17.10 -17.59 18.55
CA LEU A 495 -16.05 -17.18 19.48
C LEU A 495 -14.79 -16.77 18.67
N PRO A 496 -13.84 -16.00 19.26
CA PRO A 496 -12.63 -15.56 18.56
C PRO A 496 -11.84 -16.71 17.91
N GLY A 497 -11.74 -17.87 18.55
CA GLY A 497 -11.09 -19.05 17.98
C GLY A 497 -11.81 -19.65 16.77
N ASP A 498 -13.15 -19.61 16.77
CA ASP A 498 -13.97 -20.15 15.68
C ASP A 498 -13.80 -19.32 14.40
N LYS A 499 -13.54 -17.99 14.52
CA LYS A 499 -13.26 -17.13 13.37
C LYS A 499 -12.02 -17.61 12.61
N VAL A 500 -10.94 -17.97 13.32
CA VAL A 500 -9.71 -18.51 12.72
C VAL A 500 -10.00 -19.80 11.97
N GLN A 501 -10.76 -20.71 12.58
CA GLN A 501 -11.13 -21.97 11.96
C GLN A 501 -11.93 -21.74 10.66
N LYS A 502 -12.87 -20.78 10.64
CA LYS A 502 -13.65 -20.46 9.43
C LYS A 502 -12.79 -19.89 8.31
N VAL A 503 -11.76 -19.10 8.65
CA VAL A 503 -10.76 -18.67 7.65
C VAL A 503 -9.98 -19.87 7.10
N GLU A 504 -9.56 -20.81 7.95
CA GLU A 504 -8.85 -22.00 7.51
C GLU A 504 -9.69 -22.90 6.62
N GLU A 505 -10.97 -23.11 6.96
CA GLU A 505 -11.91 -23.86 6.13
C GLU A 505 -11.99 -23.24 4.72
N LEU A 506 -12.18 -21.92 4.61
CA LEU A 506 -12.28 -21.25 3.33
C LEU A 506 -10.95 -21.19 2.56
N LEU A 507 -9.80 -21.19 3.27
CA LEU A 507 -8.49 -21.32 2.65
C LEU A 507 -8.28 -22.67 1.98
N LEU A 508 -8.94 -23.73 2.47
CA LEU A 508 -8.91 -25.07 1.86
C LEU A 508 -9.87 -25.20 0.68
N GLU A 509 -11.00 -24.45 0.68
CA GLU A 509 -11.98 -24.46 -0.41
C GLU A 509 -11.53 -23.72 -1.67
N LYS A 510 -10.59 -22.78 -1.54
CA LYS A 510 -10.16 -21.94 -2.66
C LYS A 510 -9.44 -22.71 -3.75
N GLU A 511 -9.66 -22.36 -5.00
CA GLU A 511 -9.06 -23.01 -6.17
C GLU A 511 -7.75 -22.35 -6.60
N GLY A 512 -6.74 -23.13 -6.85
CA GLY A 512 -5.52 -22.75 -7.53
C GLY A 512 -4.78 -21.54 -6.93
N LYS A 513 -4.70 -20.42 -7.69
CA LYS A 513 -4.01 -19.18 -7.30
C LYS A 513 -4.92 -18.16 -6.62
N GLU A 514 -6.17 -18.52 -6.38
CA GLU A 514 -7.13 -17.60 -5.76
C GLU A 514 -6.72 -17.25 -4.32
N LYS A 515 -7.02 -16.02 -3.92
CA LYS A 515 -6.60 -15.46 -2.64
C LYS A 515 -7.78 -15.02 -1.80
N LEU A 516 -7.63 -15.19 -0.50
CA LEU A 516 -8.58 -14.81 0.54
C LEU A 516 -8.05 -13.60 1.30
N VAL A 517 -8.88 -12.58 1.39
CA VAL A 517 -8.65 -11.40 2.24
C VAL A 517 -9.56 -11.48 3.46
N PHE A 518 -9.02 -11.22 4.63
CA PHE A 518 -9.80 -10.95 5.83
C PHE A 518 -9.71 -9.46 6.17
N VAL A 519 -10.85 -8.85 6.50
CA VAL A 519 -10.96 -7.44 6.87
C VAL A 519 -11.51 -7.35 8.28
N GLY A 520 -10.80 -6.66 9.18
CA GLY A 520 -11.17 -6.50 10.57
C GLY A 520 -10.70 -5.16 11.15
N ASP A 521 -11.09 -4.85 12.37
CA ASP A 521 -10.66 -3.65 13.11
C ASP A 521 -9.24 -3.80 13.72
N GLY A 522 -8.75 -5.02 13.77
CA GLY A 522 -7.38 -5.38 14.17
C GLY A 522 -7.13 -5.52 15.67
N ILE A 523 -8.01 -5.05 16.55
CA ILE A 523 -7.79 -5.15 18.00
C ILE A 523 -8.04 -6.58 18.47
N ASN A 524 -9.19 -7.12 18.10
CA ASN A 524 -9.61 -8.47 18.50
C ASN A 524 -9.29 -9.54 17.44
N ASP A 525 -9.07 -9.13 16.20
CA ASP A 525 -8.96 -10.00 15.04
C ASP A 525 -7.49 -10.21 14.57
N ALA A 526 -6.49 -9.76 15.31
CA ALA A 526 -5.08 -9.93 14.96
C ALA A 526 -4.69 -11.37 14.58
N PRO A 527 -5.14 -12.42 15.29
CA PRO A 527 -4.87 -13.81 14.89
C PRO A 527 -5.53 -14.18 13.55
N VAL A 528 -6.70 -13.62 13.25
CA VAL A 528 -7.44 -13.89 12.01
C VAL A 528 -6.80 -13.16 10.83
N LEU A 529 -6.40 -11.88 11.05
CA LEU A 529 -5.67 -11.06 10.06
C LEU A 529 -4.38 -11.74 9.59
N THR A 530 -3.61 -12.30 10.52
CA THR A 530 -2.34 -12.96 10.19
C THR A 530 -2.53 -14.33 9.54
N ARG A 531 -3.68 -14.96 9.71
CA ARG A 531 -3.96 -16.30 9.17
C ARG A 531 -4.45 -16.29 7.73
N ALA A 532 -5.12 -15.23 7.29
CA ALA A 532 -5.57 -15.07 5.91
C ALA A 532 -4.39 -14.94 4.91
N ASP A 533 -4.65 -15.06 3.60
CA ASP A 533 -3.62 -14.74 2.60
C ASP A 533 -3.21 -13.26 2.65
N ILE A 534 -4.15 -12.38 3.02
CA ILE A 534 -3.95 -10.95 3.33
C ILE A 534 -4.90 -10.52 4.44
N GLY A 535 -4.34 -9.86 5.43
CA GLY A 535 -5.09 -9.12 6.45
C GLY A 535 -5.21 -7.64 6.08
N ILE A 536 -6.43 -7.10 6.11
CA ILE A 536 -6.72 -5.67 5.96
C ILE A 536 -7.25 -5.13 7.28
N ALA A 537 -6.58 -4.14 7.85
CA ALA A 537 -7.08 -3.42 9.03
C ALA A 537 -7.83 -2.16 8.61
N MET A 538 -9.01 -1.95 9.21
CA MET A 538 -9.86 -0.79 9.04
C MET A 538 -9.53 0.29 10.09
N GLY A 539 -9.62 1.59 9.69
CA GLY A 539 -9.58 2.71 10.62
C GLY A 539 -8.38 2.75 11.56
N ALA A 540 -7.24 2.22 11.12
CA ALA A 540 -6.10 1.90 11.98
C ALA A 540 -5.35 3.11 12.56
N MET A 541 -5.85 4.33 12.38
CA MET A 541 -5.19 5.55 12.89
C MET A 541 -5.10 5.62 14.42
N GLY A 542 -5.74 4.69 15.16
CA GLY A 542 -5.69 4.62 16.62
C GLY A 542 -5.18 3.29 17.19
N SER A 543 -5.02 2.23 16.39
CA SER A 543 -4.64 0.89 16.90
C SER A 543 -3.30 0.42 16.36
N ASP A 544 -2.28 0.50 17.21
CA ASP A 544 -0.92 0.03 16.89
C ASP A 544 -0.88 -1.46 16.60
N ALA A 545 -1.65 -2.25 17.37
CA ALA A 545 -1.76 -3.70 17.18
C ALA A 545 -2.37 -4.07 15.80
N ALA A 546 -3.36 -3.30 15.34
CA ALA A 546 -3.96 -3.49 14.02
C ALA A 546 -2.96 -3.19 12.90
N ILE A 547 -2.24 -2.06 13.04
CA ILE A 547 -1.20 -1.67 12.07
C ILE A 547 -0.14 -2.76 11.99
N GLU A 548 0.29 -3.35 13.09
CA GLU A 548 1.35 -4.37 13.09
C GLU A 548 0.88 -5.70 12.47
N ALA A 549 -0.31 -6.16 12.81
CA ALA A 549 -0.84 -7.45 12.39
C ALA A 549 -1.29 -7.50 10.92
N ALA A 550 -1.76 -6.39 10.35
CA ALA A 550 -2.29 -6.36 8.99
C ALA A 550 -1.19 -6.19 7.93
N ASP A 551 -1.44 -6.69 6.72
CA ASP A 551 -0.60 -6.52 5.52
C ASP A 551 -0.97 -5.25 4.75
N VAL A 552 -2.23 -4.84 4.86
CA VAL A 552 -2.80 -3.63 4.27
C VAL A 552 -3.56 -2.87 5.35
N VAL A 553 -3.38 -1.57 5.40
CA VAL A 553 -4.02 -0.70 6.38
C VAL A 553 -4.82 0.36 5.64
N LEU A 554 -6.10 0.47 5.97
CA LEU A 554 -6.94 1.57 5.51
C LEU A 554 -6.83 2.71 6.54
N MET A 555 -6.50 3.90 6.05
CA MET A 555 -6.20 5.05 6.90
C MET A 555 -7.44 5.65 7.55
N ASP A 556 -8.59 5.43 6.94
CA ASP A 556 -9.90 5.82 7.43
C ASP A 556 -10.81 4.59 7.59
N ASP A 557 -12.02 4.86 8.02
CA ASP A 557 -13.04 3.86 8.33
C ASP A 557 -14.00 3.57 7.16
N ASP A 558 -13.63 3.97 5.91
CA ASP A 558 -14.48 3.77 4.73
C ASP A 558 -14.28 2.39 4.08
N PRO A 559 -15.30 1.49 4.12
CA PRO A 559 -15.23 0.18 3.49
C PRO A 559 -15.04 0.19 1.96
N LEU A 560 -15.39 1.28 1.27
CA LEU A 560 -15.17 1.42 -0.18
C LEU A 560 -13.69 1.29 -0.56
N LYS A 561 -12.78 1.67 0.33
CA LYS A 561 -11.34 1.58 0.09
C LYS A 561 -10.83 0.15 -0.06
N ILE A 562 -11.56 -0.85 0.43
CA ILE A 562 -11.24 -2.27 0.22
C ILE A 562 -11.31 -2.59 -1.28
N SER A 563 -12.41 -2.22 -1.93
CA SER A 563 -12.59 -2.42 -3.37
C SER A 563 -11.55 -1.63 -4.18
N LYS A 564 -11.24 -0.41 -3.75
CA LYS A 564 -10.24 0.46 -4.37
C LYS A 564 -8.84 -0.12 -4.25
N ALA A 565 -8.46 -0.68 -3.10
CA ALA A 565 -7.19 -1.38 -2.89
C ALA A 565 -7.01 -2.55 -3.88
N ILE A 566 -8.05 -3.37 -4.05
CA ILE A 566 -8.05 -4.50 -4.99
C ILE A 566 -7.92 -4.00 -6.43
N LYS A 567 -8.70 -3.00 -6.86
CA LYS A 567 -8.65 -2.43 -8.21
C LYS A 567 -7.28 -1.82 -8.53
N ILE A 568 -6.68 -1.10 -7.57
CA ILE A 568 -5.33 -0.53 -7.71
C ILE A 568 -4.30 -1.65 -7.92
N SER A 569 -4.39 -2.71 -7.12
CA SER A 569 -3.49 -3.86 -7.19
C SER A 569 -3.62 -4.61 -8.51
N GLN A 570 -4.85 -4.84 -8.99
CA GLN A 570 -5.13 -5.43 -10.30
C GLN A 570 -4.57 -4.60 -11.45
N LYS A 571 -4.73 -3.26 -11.39
CA LYS A 571 -4.16 -2.34 -12.38
C LYS A 571 -2.64 -2.37 -12.38
N CYS A 572 -2.02 -2.34 -11.20
CA CYS A 572 -0.56 -2.44 -11.06
C CYS A 572 -0.03 -3.73 -11.69
N LEU A 573 -0.61 -4.87 -11.35
CA LEU A 573 -0.19 -6.16 -11.86
C LEU A 573 -0.40 -6.29 -13.39
N ARG A 574 -1.48 -5.72 -13.92
CA ARG A 574 -1.71 -5.64 -15.37
C ARG A 574 -0.58 -4.86 -16.07
N ILE A 575 -0.14 -3.74 -15.51
CA ILE A 575 0.98 -2.96 -16.03
C ILE A 575 2.28 -3.77 -15.97
N VAL A 576 2.53 -4.50 -14.87
CA VAL A 576 3.69 -5.39 -14.73
C VAL A 576 3.70 -6.44 -15.85
N TYR A 577 2.58 -7.15 -16.09
CA TYR A 577 2.49 -8.14 -17.17
C TYR A 577 2.63 -7.51 -18.56
N GLN A 578 2.05 -6.33 -18.81
CA GLN A 578 2.24 -5.60 -20.05
C GLN A 578 3.73 -5.35 -20.31
N ASN A 579 4.47 -4.88 -19.29
CA ASN A 579 5.90 -4.62 -19.42
C ASN A 579 6.70 -5.91 -19.65
N ILE A 580 6.35 -7.00 -18.96
CA ILE A 580 7.01 -8.31 -19.15
C ILE A 580 6.82 -8.81 -20.60
N ILE A 581 5.58 -8.89 -21.06
CA ILE A 581 5.25 -9.42 -22.38
C ILE A 581 5.88 -8.55 -23.47
N PHE A 582 5.73 -7.23 -23.36
CA PHE A 582 6.27 -6.27 -24.34
C PHE A 582 7.80 -6.35 -24.43
N ALA A 583 8.49 -6.31 -23.28
CA ALA A 583 9.94 -6.36 -23.25
C ALA A 583 10.48 -7.70 -23.79
N LEU A 584 9.89 -8.83 -23.39
CA LEU A 584 10.33 -10.15 -23.87
C LEU A 584 10.05 -10.34 -25.37
N ALA A 585 8.88 -9.93 -25.85
CA ALA A 585 8.53 -10.07 -27.27
C ALA A 585 9.51 -9.31 -28.17
N ILE A 586 9.79 -8.05 -27.86
CA ILE A 586 10.76 -7.26 -28.63
C ILE A 586 12.17 -7.84 -28.52
N LYS A 587 12.58 -8.24 -27.30
CA LYS A 587 13.91 -8.84 -27.08
C LYS A 587 14.13 -10.09 -27.92
N PHE A 588 13.22 -11.05 -27.89
CA PHE A 588 13.37 -12.27 -28.69
C PHE A 588 13.33 -12.01 -30.19
N ALA A 589 12.48 -11.08 -30.65
CA ALA A 589 12.48 -10.66 -32.05
C ALA A 589 13.83 -10.04 -32.46
N CYS A 590 14.37 -9.11 -31.66
CA CYS A 590 15.65 -8.46 -31.92
C CYS A 590 16.83 -9.43 -31.85
N LEU A 591 16.83 -10.40 -30.91
CA LEU A 591 17.85 -11.46 -30.83
C LEU A 591 17.86 -12.32 -32.09
N GLY A 592 16.69 -12.71 -32.60
CA GLY A 592 16.56 -13.43 -33.86
C GLY A 592 17.12 -12.64 -35.06
N LEU A 593 16.75 -11.36 -35.17
CA LEU A 593 17.25 -10.47 -36.23
C LEU A 593 18.77 -10.22 -36.11
N GLY A 594 19.29 -10.12 -34.90
CA GLY A 594 20.72 -9.98 -34.61
C GLY A 594 21.53 -11.21 -35.01
N ALA A 595 21.03 -12.41 -34.70
CA ALA A 595 21.66 -13.67 -35.08
C ALA A 595 21.68 -13.88 -36.60
N LEU A 596 20.61 -13.46 -37.30
CA LEU A 596 20.53 -13.48 -38.76
C LEU A 596 21.42 -12.41 -39.43
N GLY A 597 21.96 -11.45 -38.66
CA GLY A 597 22.78 -10.36 -39.17
C GLY A 597 22.00 -9.22 -39.84
N ILE A 598 20.69 -9.17 -39.64
CA ILE A 598 19.80 -8.09 -40.15
C ILE A 598 19.89 -6.87 -39.19
N ALA A 599 19.97 -7.09 -37.88
CA ALA A 599 20.08 -6.03 -36.90
C ALA A 599 21.54 -5.56 -36.75
N ASN A 600 21.75 -4.25 -36.82
CA ASN A 600 23.02 -3.60 -36.54
C ASN A 600 23.08 -3.12 -35.06
N MET A 601 24.22 -2.59 -34.63
CA MET A 601 24.43 -2.11 -33.25
C MET A 601 23.48 -0.98 -32.86
N TRP A 602 23.11 -0.09 -33.80
CA TRP A 602 22.14 0.99 -33.55
C TRP A 602 20.74 0.46 -33.25
N PHE A 603 20.34 -0.59 -34.01
CA PHE A 603 19.08 -1.27 -33.75
C PHE A 603 19.08 -1.97 -32.40
N ALA A 604 20.20 -2.57 -32.01
CA ALA A 604 20.39 -3.18 -30.70
C ALA A 604 20.19 -2.17 -29.56
N ILE A 605 20.81 -0.99 -29.68
CA ILE A 605 20.69 0.10 -28.71
C ILE A 605 19.22 0.56 -28.59
N PHE A 606 18.55 0.78 -29.73
CA PHE A 606 17.15 1.19 -29.72
C PHE A 606 16.27 0.12 -29.07
N ALA A 607 16.49 -1.15 -29.35
CA ALA A 607 15.77 -2.26 -28.76
C ALA A 607 15.96 -2.35 -27.23
N ASP A 608 17.11 -1.97 -26.70
CA ASP A 608 17.37 -1.98 -25.26
C ASP A 608 16.87 -0.72 -24.54
N VAL A 609 17.39 0.43 -24.93
CA VAL A 609 17.10 1.72 -24.27
C VAL A 609 15.69 2.21 -24.59
N GLY A 610 15.22 2.07 -25.82
CA GLY A 610 13.88 2.49 -26.24
C GLY A 610 12.79 1.69 -25.53
N VAL A 611 12.94 0.37 -25.48
CA VAL A 611 12.00 -0.52 -24.78
C VAL A 611 11.98 -0.22 -23.28
N MET A 612 13.14 0.04 -22.68
CA MET A 612 13.24 0.42 -21.27
C MET A 612 12.49 1.74 -20.99
N ILE A 613 12.65 2.76 -21.82
CA ILE A 613 11.96 4.05 -21.65
C ILE A 613 10.45 3.85 -21.73
N ILE A 614 9.95 3.11 -22.72
CA ILE A 614 8.52 2.82 -22.89
C ILE A 614 7.99 2.06 -21.66
N ALA A 615 8.70 1.03 -21.19
CA ALA A 615 8.31 0.25 -20.01
C ALA A 615 8.28 1.09 -18.72
N VAL A 616 9.24 2.01 -18.55
CA VAL A 616 9.26 2.97 -17.42
C VAL A 616 8.08 3.93 -17.49
N LEU A 617 7.79 4.49 -18.67
CA LEU A 617 6.64 5.38 -18.86
C LEU A 617 5.32 4.65 -18.57
N ASN A 618 5.20 3.40 -18.99
CA ASN A 618 4.05 2.56 -18.67
C ASN A 618 3.95 2.30 -17.15
N ALA A 619 5.06 2.02 -16.47
CA ALA A 619 5.12 1.81 -15.03
C ALA A 619 4.59 3.01 -14.22
N VAL A 620 4.94 4.23 -14.63
CA VAL A 620 4.48 5.48 -13.98
C VAL A 620 2.95 5.63 -14.02
N ARG A 621 2.24 4.98 -14.96
CA ARG A 621 0.76 4.98 -15.03
C ARG A 621 0.11 4.33 -13.81
N ALA A 622 0.84 3.50 -13.06
CA ALA A 622 0.34 2.90 -11.81
C ALA A 622 0.11 3.94 -10.70
N LEU A 623 0.74 5.13 -10.75
CA LEU A 623 0.49 6.24 -9.84
C LEU A 623 -0.90 6.89 -9.99
N ARG A 624 -1.55 6.74 -11.16
CA ARG A 624 -2.83 7.40 -11.44
C ARG A 624 -3.97 6.51 -10.95
N VAL A 625 -4.51 6.80 -9.76
CA VAL A 625 -5.55 6.01 -9.09
C VAL A 625 -6.87 6.76 -8.89
N GLN A 626 -6.96 8.02 -9.36
CA GLN A 626 -8.12 8.89 -9.11
C GLN A 626 -9.43 8.40 -9.76
N ASN A 627 -9.37 7.60 -10.82
CA ASN A 627 -10.54 7.14 -11.59
C ASN A 627 -10.82 5.63 -11.40
N LEU A 628 -10.47 5.06 -10.23
CA LEU A 628 -10.65 3.64 -9.94
C LEU A 628 -11.75 3.40 -8.90
#